data_695ec87f633a3c2b276f65ec528d7f44
#
_entry.id   695ec87f633a3c2b276f65ec528d7f44
#
_cell.length_a   1.000
_cell.length_b   1.000
_cell.length_c   1.000
_cell.angle_alpha   90.00
_cell.angle_beta   90.00
_cell.angle_gamma   90.00
#
_symmetry.space_group_name_H-M   'P 1'
#
loop_
_entity.id
_entity.type
_entity.pdbx_description
1 polymer ?
#
loop_
_entity_poly.entity_id
_entity_poly.type
_entity_poly.pdbx_seq_one_letter_code
_entity_poly.pdbx_strand_id
1 'polypeptide(L)'
;MVHFGPQLDPNIKPWVLADIAARLRDGSIQARWQSRVVAIEPDAVVLRSATTDESDVVREERLPADHVYLMTGFLPNSGLLEALGVPLDPVDGIPAHDPTTMETSVPGVFIAGVIASGFHANRIFIENGRDHGTLIAGRLVGGR
;
A
#
# COMPACT_ATOMS: atom_id res chain seq x y z
N MET A 1 -15.41 -7.30 7.32
CA MET A 1 -14.36 -6.51 6.63
C MET A 1 -14.83 -5.07 6.48
N VAL A 2 -13.99 -4.10 6.78
CA VAL A 2 -14.26 -2.67 6.56
C VAL A 2 -13.33 -2.17 5.46
N HIS A 3 -13.87 -1.49 4.45
CA HIS A 3 -13.11 -0.97 3.31
C HIS A 3 -13.53 0.47 2.99
N PHE A 4 -12.55 1.34 2.80
CA PHE A 4 -12.80 2.78 2.55
C PHE A 4 -13.35 3.09 1.15
N GLY A 5 -13.04 2.23 0.18
CA GLY A 5 -13.52 2.35 -1.20
C GLY A 5 -14.83 1.60 -1.45
N PRO A 6 -15.43 1.79 -2.63
CA PRO A 6 -16.68 1.13 -3.03
C PRO A 6 -16.48 -0.33 -3.45
N GLN A 7 -15.24 -0.75 -3.67
CA GLN A 7 -14.88 -2.11 -4.11
C GLN A 7 -13.44 -2.43 -3.73
N LEU A 8 -13.05 -3.68 -3.85
CA LEU A 8 -11.66 -4.13 -3.68
C LEU A 8 -10.75 -3.51 -4.74
N ASP A 9 -9.47 -3.29 -4.38
CA ASP A 9 -8.46 -2.80 -5.30
C ASP A 9 -8.25 -3.81 -6.44
N PRO A 10 -8.32 -3.38 -7.73
CA PRO A 10 -8.12 -4.26 -8.89
C PRO A 10 -6.69 -4.83 -8.97
N ASN A 11 -5.73 -4.24 -8.27
CA ASN A 11 -4.34 -4.74 -8.21
C ASN A 11 -4.16 -5.91 -7.21
N ILE A 12 -5.20 -6.33 -6.50
CA ILE A 12 -5.16 -7.54 -5.68
C ILE A 12 -4.89 -8.74 -6.59
N LYS A 13 -3.99 -9.62 -6.17
CA LYS A 13 -3.64 -10.83 -6.94
C LYS A 13 -4.90 -11.63 -7.29
N PRO A 14 -5.07 -12.08 -8.56
CA PRO A 14 -6.34 -12.64 -9.06
C PRO A 14 -6.88 -13.80 -8.22
N TRP A 15 -6.01 -14.68 -7.71
CA TRP A 15 -6.43 -15.81 -6.87
C TRP A 15 -6.95 -15.36 -5.50
N VAL A 16 -6.36 -14.31 -4.90
CA VAL A 16 -6.86 -13.72 -3.64
C VAL A 16 -8.20 -13.03 -3.88
N LEU A 17 -8.32 -12.30 -5.00
CA LEU A 17 -9.56 -11.63 -5.36
C LEU A 17 -10.70 -12.63 -5.58
N ALA A 18 -10.43 -13.76 -6.25
CA ALA A 18 -11.42 -14.81 -6.47
C ALA A 18 -11.92 -15.43 -5.15
N ASP A 19 -11.02 -15.72 -4.21
CA ASP A 19 -11.38 -16.32 -2.91
C ASP A 19 -12.20 -15.34 -2.07
N ILE A 20 -11.76 -14.10 -1.93
CA ILE A 20 -12.50 -13.11 -1.13
C ILE A 20 -13.87 -12.78 -1.74
N ALA A 21 -13.96 -12.73 -3.09
CA ALA A 21 -15.23 -12.53 -3.77
C ALA A 21 -16.21 -13.69 -3.53
N ALA A 22 -15.72 -14.93 -3.46
CA ALA A 22 -16.55 -16.08 -3.09
C ALA A 22 -17.08 -15.96 -1.66
N ARG A 23 -16.22 -15.61 -0.70
CA ARG A 23 -16.59 -15.44 0.72
C ARG A 23 -17.55 -14.27 0.97
N LEU A 24 -17.47 -13.23 0.17
CA LEU A 24 -18.43 -12.13 0.22
C LEU A 24 -19.81 -12.57 -0.31
N ARG A 25 -19.83 -13.39 -1.39
CA ARG A 25 -21.09 -13.90 -1.96
C ARG A 25 -21.80 -14.92 -1.08
N ASP A 26 -21.06 -15.82 -0.43
CA ASP A 26 -21.64 -16.83 0.46
C ASP A 26 -21.95 -16.29 1.87
N GLY A 27 -21.56 -15.04 2.16
CA GLY A 27 -21.82 -14.36 3.42
C GLY A 27 -20.87 -14.75 4.56
N SER A 28 -19.86 -15.59 4.32
CA SER A 28 -18.84 -15.93 5.34
C SER A 28 -17.98 -14.74 5.73
N ILE A 29 -17.88 -13.73 4.86
CA ILE A 29 -17.33 -12.41 5.16
C ILE A 29 -18.38 -11.35 4.84
N GLN A 30 -18.74 -10.55 5.84
CA GLN A 30 -19.56 -9.36 5.63
C GLN A 30 -18.66 -8.15 5.37
N ALA A 31 -19.03 -7.31 4.39
CA ALA A 31 -18.30 -6.09 4.08
C ALA A 31 -19.07 -4.83 4.45
N ARG A 32 -18.34 -3.83 4.91
CA ARG A 32 -18.77 -2.44 5.04
C ARG A 32 -17.91 -1.62 4.08
N TRP A 33 -18.50 -1.30 2.93
CA TRP A 33 -17.88 -0.48 1.90
C TRP A 33 -18.00 1.00 2.21
N GLN A 34 -17.12 1.82 1.62
CA GLN A 34 -17.11 3.27 1.80
C GLN A 34 -17.16 3.68 3.28
N SER A 35 -16.53 2.87 4.14
CA SER A 35 -16.58 3.00 5.58
C SER A 35 -15.17 3.14 6.16
N ARG A 36 -15.04 3.93 7.21
CA ARG A 36 -13.79 4.13 7.95
C ARG A 36 -14.00 3.77 9.40
N VAL A 37 -13.01 3.13 10.01
CA VAL A 37 -12.95 2.96 11.45
C VAL A 37 -12.61 4.31 12.08
N VAL A 38 -13.43 4.80 12.99
CA VAL A 38 -13.24 6.06 13.72
C VAL A 38 -12.89 5.84 15.19
N ALA A 39 -13.24 4.68 15.75
CA ALA A 39 -12.80 4.28 17.08
C ALA A 39 -12.68 2.76 17.18
N ILE A 40 -11.78 2.29 18.03
CA ILE A 40 -11.64 0.89 18.43
C ILE A 40 -11.89 0.88 19.94
N GLU A 41 -12.92 0.15 20.36
CA GLU A 41 -13.33 -0.03 21.74
C GLU A 41 -12.96 -1.44 22.22
N PRO A 42 -13.00 -1.75 23.51
CA PRO A 42 -12.60 -3.06 24.02
C PRO A 42 -13.39 -4.25 23.43
N ASP A 43 -14.64 -4.04 23.02
CA ASP A 43 -15.56 -5.08 22.55
C ASP A 43 -16.20 -4.74 21.19
N ALA A 44 -15.77 -3.64 20.54
CA ALA A 44 -16.38 -3.19 19.30
C ALA A 44 -15.46 -2.27 18.48
N VAL A 45 -15.82 -2.08 17.23
CA VAL A 45 -15.32 -0.99 16.37
C VAL A 45 -16.45 -0.05 16.00
N VAL A 46 -16.17 1.25 16.00
CA VAL A 46 -17.09 2.28 15.53
C VAL A 46 -16.71 2.67 14.11
N LEU A 47 -17.66 2.55 13.21
CA LEU A 47 -17.52 2.87 11.80
C LEU A 47 -18.24 4.15 11.46
N ARG A 48 -17.70 4.88 10.51
CA ARG A 48 -18.35 6.00 9.85
C ARG A 48 -18.42 5.72 8.37
N SER A 49 -19.63 5.68 7.79
CA SER A 49 -19.85 5.54 6.36
C SER A 49 -20.31 6.85 5.75
N ALA A 50 -19.79 7.16 4.54
CA ALA A 50 -20.37 8.21 3.71
C ALA A 50 -21.69 7.68 3.14
N THR A 51 -22.77 8.38 3.36
CA THR A 51 -24.02 8.10 2.64
C THR A 51 -23.92 8.69 1.25
N THR A 52 -24.32 7.90 0.25
CA THR A 52 -24.43 8.33 -1.16
C THR A 52 -25.68 9.17 -1.44
N ASP A 53 -26.53 9.39 -0.44
CA ASP A 53 -27.73 10.23 -0.55
C ASP A 53 -27.39 11.70 -0.29
N GLU A 54 -28.09 12.58 -1.03
CA GLU A 54 -27.95 14.05 -0.98
C GLU A 54 -28.17 14.69 0.41
N SER A 55 -28.31 13.88 1.45
CA SER A 55 -28.64 14.32 2.82
C SER A 55 -27.47 14.49 3.76
N ASP A 56 -26.20 14.47 3.31
CA ASP A 56 -24.99 14.63 4.17
C ASP A 56 -25.03 13.88 5.54
N VAL A 57 -25.86 12.85 5.66
CA VAL A 57 -26.02 12.10 6.91
C VAL A 57 -24.88 11.11 7.06
N VAL A 58 -23.91 11.47 7.87
CA VAL A 58 -22.88 10.56 8.34
C VAL A 58 -23.51 9.50 9.22
N ARG A 59 -23.50 8.24 8.80
CA ARG A 59 -23.94 7.13 9.65
C ARG A 59 -22.78 6.59 10.47
N GLU A 60 -23.00 6.51 11.77
CA GLU A 60 -22.12 5.74 12.66
C GLU A 60 -22.76 4.38 12.96
N GLU A 61 -21.97 3.33 12.83
CA GLU A 61 -22.33 1.94 13.15
C GLU A 61 -21.33 1.39 14.17
N ARG A 62 -21.82 0.83 15.26
CA ARG A 62 -21.01 0.12 16.24
C ARG A 62 -21.10 -1.37 15.97
N LEU A 63 -19.99 -2.00 15.60
CA LEU A 63 -19.89 -3.43 15.32
C LEU A 63 -19.18 -4.14 16.46
N PRO A 64 -19.77 -5.17 17.07
CA PRO A 64 -19.06 -6.04 18.01
C PRO A 64 -17.85 -6.70 17.36
N ALA A 65 -16.72 -6.75 18.07
CA ALA A 65 -15.50 -7.36 17.59
C ALA A 65 -14.64 -7.86 18.75
N ASP A 66 -14.27 -9.14 18.73
CA ASP A 66 -13.34 -9.73 19.68
C ASP A 66 -11.89 -9.42 19.29
N HIS A 67 -11.61 -9.31 17.99
CA HIS A 67 -10.28 -9.02 17.43
C HIS A 67 -10.38 -8.03 16.27
N VAL A 68 -9.39 -7.13 16.17
CA VAL A 68 -9.30 -6.16 15.09
C VAL A 68 -7.95 -6.29 14.40
N TYR A 69 -7.97 -6.54 13.09
CA TYR A 69 -6.78 -6.63 12.25
C TYR A 69 -6.69 -5.42 11.33
N LEU A 70 -5.66 -4.60 11.48
CA LEU A 70 -5.44 -3.39 10.70
C LEU A 70 -4.58 -3.71 9.48
N MET A 71 -5.22 -4.12 8.39
CA MET A 71 -4.57 -4.45 7.11
C MET A 71 -4.55 -3.21 6.21
N THR A 72 -3.90 -2.14 6.67
CA THR A 72 -3.94 -0.81 6.05
C THR A 72 -2.82 -0.56 5.03
N GLY A 73 -2.02 -1.59 4.72
CA GLY A 73 -0.86 -1.44 3.86
C GLY A 73 0.29 -0.71 4.56
N PHE A 74 1.20 -0.17 3.77
CA PHE A 74 2.34 0.59 4.28
C PHE A 74 2.73 1.70 3.29
N LEU A 75 3.39 2.71 3.80
CA LEU A 75 4.05 3.74 3.02
C LEU A 75 5.57 3.58 3.16
N PRO A 76 6.35 3.86 2.13
CA PRO A 76 7.80 3.82 2.22
C PRO A 76 8.29 4.88 3.22
N ASN A 77 9.29 4.51 4.03
CA ASN A 77 9.98 5.49 4.86
C ASN A 77 11.12 6.10 4.05
N SER A 78 10.89 7.26 3.47
CA SER A 78 11.84 7.98 2.61
C SER A 78 12.78 8.91 3.39
N GLY A 79 12.63 9.06 4.69
CA GLY A 79 13.36 10.05 5.48
C GLY A 79 14.89 9.97 5.36
N LEU A 80 15.46 8.75 5.20
CA LEU A 80 16.89 8.62 4.94
C LEU A 80 17.28 9.15 3.56
N LEU A 81 16.50 8.88 2.53
CA LEU A 81 16.77 9.35 1.16
C LEU A 81 16.68 10.87 1.08
N GLU A 82 15.67 11.46 1.72
CA GLU A 82 15.51 12.91 1.82
C GLU A 82 16.68 13.55 2.55
N ALA A 83 17.14 12.96 3.66
CA ALA A 83 18.31 13.43 4.41
C ALA A 83 19.63 13.33 3.58
N LEU A 84 19.72 12.38 2.65
CA LEU A 84 20.83 12.25 1.70
C LEU A 84 20.69 13.19 0.49
N GLY A 85 19.59 13.92 0.37
CA GLY A 85 19.34 14.84 -0.73
C GLY A 85 18.79 14.17 -2.00
N VAL A 86 18.24 12.96 -1.91
CA VAL A 86 17.56 12.29 -3.03
C VAL A 86 16.16 12.87 -3.20
N PRO A 87 15.85 13.51 -4.35
CA PRO A 87 14.51 14.01 -4.60
C PRO A 87 13.50 12.86 -4.73
N LEU A 88 12.29 13.07 -4.20
CA LEU A 88 11.16 12.19 -4.39
C LEU A 88 10.17 12.83 -5.37
N ASP A 89 9.58 12.01 -6.24
CA ASP A 89 8.47 12.48 -7.06
C ASP A 89 7.29 12.89 -6.16
N PRO A 90 6.74 14.11 -6.31
CA PRO A 90 5.69 14.60 -5.41
C PRO A 90 4.34 13.90 -5.60
N VAL A 91 4.13 13.17 -6.70
CA VAL A 91 2.87 12.49 -7.02
C VAL A 91 2.87 11.06 -6.52
N ASP A 92 3.94 10.31 -6.79
CA ASP A 92 3.99 8.89 -6.49
C ASP A 92 5.08 8.49 -5.47
N GLY A 93 5.88 9.46 -5.02
CA GLY A 93 6.91 9.23 -4.00
C GLY A 93 8.10 8.42 -4.49
N ILE A 94 8.25 8.21 -5.80
CA ILE A 94 9.38 7.45 -6.36
C ILE A 94 10.67 8.28 -6.19
N PRO A 95 11.72 7.71 -5.56
CA PRO A 95 13.01 8.38 -5.48
C PRO A 95 13.64 8.54 -6.86
N ALA A 96 14.21 9.70 -7.15
CA ALA A 96 14.92 9.96 -8.41
C ALA A 96 16.10 9.00 -8.56
N HIS A 97 16.05 8.11 -9.54
CA HIS A 97 17.07 7.10 -9.78
C HIS A 97 17.09 6.67 -11.26
N ASP A 98 18.20 6.09 -11.69
CA ASP A 98 18.33 5.41 -12.98
C ASP A 98 17.82 3.96 -12.84
N PRO A 99 16.73 3.57 -13.52
CA PRO A 99 16.18 2.22 -13.42
C PRO A 99 17.07 1.12 -14.01
N THR A 100 18.10 1.49 -14.77
CA THR A 100 19.03 0.52 -15.35
C THR A 100 20.22 0.20 -14.44
N THR A 101 20.50 1.06 -13.48
CA THR A 101 21.62 0.92 -12.53
C THR A 101 21.15 0.91 -11.08
N MET A 102 19.93 1.38 -10.82
CA MET A 102 19.38 1.64 -9.50
C MET A 102 20.13 2.71 -8.68
N GLU A 103 21.02 3.47 -9.32
CA GLU A 103 21.73 4.59 -8.71
C GLU A 103 20.80 5.80 -8.63
N THR A 104 20.72 6.44 -7.46
CA THR A 104 19.91 7.65 -7.28
C THR A 104 20.59 8.87 -7.95
N SER A 105 19.92 10.01 -7.93
CA SER A 105 20.51 11.29 -8.36
C SER A 105 21.71 11.72 -7.49
N VAL A 106 21.89 11.09 -6.31
CA VAL A 106 23.07 11.29 -5.44
C VAL A 106 24.09 10.21 -5.74
N PRO A 107 25.28 10.54 -6.29
CA PRO A 107 26.27 9.56 -6.68
C PRO A 107 26.67 8.62 -5.54
N GLY A 108 26.73 7.32 -5.83
CA GLY A 108 27.07 6.28 -4.86
C GLY A 108 25.92 5.86 -3.92
N VAL A 109 24.75 6.46 -4.04
CA VAL A 109 23.54 6.06 -3.32
C VAL A 109 22.66 5.23 -4.26
N PHE A 110 22.41 3.99 -3.87
CA PHE A 110 21.59 3.04 -4.64
C PHE A 110 20.34 2.67 -3.85
N ILE A 111 19.27 2.36 -4.56
CA ILE A 111 18.03 1.86 -3.97
C ILE A 111 17.67 0.48 -4.54
N ALA A 112 17.00 -0.35 -3.74
CA ALA A 112 16.56 -1.67 -4.18
C ALA A 112 15.26 -2.07 -3.49
N GLY A 113 14.47 -2.91 -4.17
CA GLY A 113 13.21 -3.40 -3.66
C GLY A 113 12.09 -2.36 -3.72
N VAL A 114 11.11 -2.50 -2.83
CA VAL A 114 9.84 -1.78 -2.87
C VAL A 114 9.97 -0.26 -2.79
N ILE A 115 11.04 0.26 -2.21
CA ILE A 115 11.29 1.71 -2.13
C ILE A 115 11.36 2.37 -3.52
N ALA A 116 11.80 1.63 -4.54
CA ALA A 116 11.89 2.12 -5.92
C ALA A 116 10.52 2.25 -6.61
N SER A 117 9.43 1.84 -5.98
CA SER A 117 8.05 2.03 -6.49
C SER A 117 7.26 3.10 -5.74
N GLY A 118 7.86 3.82 -4.81
CA GLY A 118 7.20 4.88 -4.06
C GLY A 118 5.91 4.37 -3.39
N PHE A 119 4.81 5.10 -3.57
CA PHE A 119 3.50 4.74 -2.99
C PHE A 119 2.83 3.52 -3.64
N HIS A 120 3.38 3.02 -4.76
CA HIS A 120 2.88 1.85 -5.49
C HIS A 120 3.56 0.55 -5.02
N ALA A 121 3.58 0.30 -3.72
CA ALA A 121 4.27 -0.84 -3.11
C ALA A 121 3.90 -2.22 -3.70
N ASN A 122 2.74 -2.34 -4.35
CA ASN A 122 2.27 -3.54 -5.02
C ASN A 122 2.89 -3.80 -6.41
N ARG A 123 3.79 -2.93 -6.89
CA ARG A 123 4.50 -3.11 -8.17
C ARG A 123 5.80 -3.89 -8.02
N ILE A 124 6.43 -3.82 -6.84
CA ILE A 124 7.71 -4.48 -6.59
C ILE A 124 7.56 -5.47 -5.44
N PHE A 125 7.82 -6.73 -5.76
CA PHE A 125 7.84 -7.85 -4.85
C PHE A 125 9.23 -8.47 -4.81
N ILE A 126 9.45 -9.50 -3.99
CA ILE A 126 10.74 -10.20 -3.92
C ILE A 126 11.14 -10.75 -5.30
N GLU A 127 10.17 -11.27 -6.05
CA GLU A 127 10.40 -11.93 -7.34
C GLU A 127 11.02 -11.01 -8.41
N ASN A 128 10.61 -9.76 -8.48
CA ASN A 128 11.14 -8.78 -9.44
C ASN A 128 12.15 -7.81 -8.80
N GLY A 129 12.03 -7.54 -7.51
CA GLY A 129 12.95 -6.67 -6.78
C GLY A 129 14.35 -7.25 -6.59
N ARG A 130 14.53 -8.58 -6.64
CA ARG A 130 15.84 -9.25 -6.56
C ARG A 130 16.77 -8.86 -7.70
N ASP A 131 16.22 -8.52 -8.87
CA ASP A 131 17.00 -8.15 -10.05
C ASP A 131 17.73 -6.79 -9.85
N HIS A 132 17.24 -5.95 -8.94
CA HIS A 132 17.90 -4.69 -8.58
C HIS A 132 19.33 -4.93 -8.05
N GLY A 133 19.55 -6.02 -7.31
CA GLY A 133 20.89 -6.39 -6.83
C GLY A 133 21.88 -6.65 -7.97
N THR A 134 21.42 -7.29 -9.05
CA THR A 134 22.24 -7.55 -10.25
C THR A 134 22.58 -6.24 -10.98
N LEU A 135 21.62 -5.32 -11.11
CA LEU A 135 21.84 -4.01 -11.73
C LEU A 135 22.88 -3.19 -10.94
N ILE A 136 22.73 -3.13 -9.62
CA ILE A 136 23.67 -2.42 -8.73
C ILE A 136 25.08 -3.02 -8.82
N ALA A 137 25.20 -4.36 -8.74
CA ALA A 137 26.47 -5.04 -8.83
C ALA A 137 27.16 -4.78 -10.19
N GLY A 138 26.40 -4.84 -11.29
CA GLY A 138 26.88 -4.53 -12.63
C GLY A 138 27.43 -3.11 -12.74
N ARG A 139 26.74 -2.13 -12.16
CA ARG A 139 27.17 -0.73 -12.12
C ARG A 139 28.46 -0.53 -11.31
N LEU A 140 28.56 -1.18 -10.16
CA LEU A 140 29.72 -1.06 -9.27
C LEU A 140 31.00 -1.72 -9.85
N VAL A 141 30.85 -2.85 -10.58
CA VAL A 141 31.95 -3.57 -11.17
C VAL A 141 32.36 -2.98 -12.53
N GLY A 142 31.38 -2.58 -13.35
CA GLY A 142 31.61 -2.04 -14.69
C GLY A 142 32.13 -0.58 -14.72
N GLY A 143 32.07 0.14 -13.61
CA GLY A 143 32.51 1.53 -13.47
C GLY A 143 33.96 1.70 -13.00
N ARG A 144 34.76 0.64 -13.01
CA ARG A 144 36.22 0.69 -12.73
C ARG A 144 37.02 0.83 -14.01
#